data_19fdaea35921f6d59d08b4350e0d6d20
#
_entry.id   19fdaea35921f6d59d08b4350e0d6d20
#
_cell.length_a   1.000
_cell.length_b   1.000
_cell.length_c   1.000
_cell.angle_alpha   90.00
_cell.angle_beta   90.00
_cell.angle_gamma   90.00
#
_symmetry.space_group_name_H-M   'P 1'
#
loop_
_entity.id
_entity.type
_entity.pdbx_description
1 polymer ?
#
loop_
_entity_poly.entity_id
_entity_poly.type
_entity_poly.pdbx_seq_one_letter_code
_entity_poly.pdbx_strand_id
1 'polypeptide(L)'
;EHEKIFQKQGLPAPISREFWHRLYEACQSHDAGQLICAKDEEGNIHSLMYVIWDEEAMYPILGGYMPEFSNSQSYPALTYHSICMAHNKGLAYDFEGSMIHRIAKSFRQFGGVPMPYYRIRKIFNPEIVRKEAEDYIRRVQGEDALSE
;
A
#
# COMPACT_ATOMS: atom_id res chain seq x y z
N GLU A 1 13.69 -1.97 7.14
CA GLU A 1 13.55 -2.08 5.67
C GLU A 1 12.58 -1.02 5.11
N HIS A 2 11.39 -0.82 5.70
CA HIS A 2 10.43 0.23 5.27
C HIS A 2 11.07 1.63 5.20
N GLU A 3 11.85 2.02 6.22
CA GLU A 3 12.55 3.31 6.23
C GLU A 3 13.52 3.45 5.05
N LYS A 4 14.19 2.38 4.62
CA LYS A 4 15.11 2.41 3.47
C LYS A 4 14.43 2.73 2.16
N ILE A 5 13.18 2.28 1.98
CA ILE A 5 12.38 2.58 0.78
C ILE A 5 12.13 4.08 0.66
N PHE A 6 11.74 4.73 1.76
CA PHE A 6 11.50 6.19 1.78
C PHE A 6 12.79 7.01 1.73
N GLN A 7 13.84 6.58 2.43
CA GLN A 7 15.16 7.22 2.37
C GLN A 7 15.72 7.27 0.95
N LYS A 8 15.56 6.19 0.16
CA LYS A 8 15.98 6.15 -1.24
C LYS A 8 15.23 7.14 -2.12
N GLN A 9 14.01 7.52 -1.73
CA GLN A 9 13.20 8.55 -2.41
C GLN A 9 13.43 9.96 -1.85
N GLY A 10 14.35 10.12 -0.88
CA GLY A 10 14.59 11.41 -0.21
C GLY A 10 13.43 11.89 0.65
N LEU A 11 12.50 11.00 1.02
CA LEU A 11 11.31 11.32 1.80
C LEU A 11 11.44 10.75 3.22
N PRO A 12 10.92 11.47 4.24
CA PRO A 12 10.76 10.90 5.57
C PRO A 12 9.71 9.79 5.55
N ALA A 13 9.92 8.73 6.31
CA ALA A 13 8.90 7.71 6.51
C ALA A 13 7.64 8.36 7.12
N PRO A 14 6.45 8.18 6.52
CA PRO A 14 5.24 8.88 6.94
C PRO A 14 4.72 8.41 8.30
N ILE A 15 5.16 7.25 8.75
CA ILE A 15 4.72 6.61 9.98
C ILE A 15 5.96 6.21 10.79
N SER A 16 5.94 6.52 12.09
CA SER A 16 7.07 6.24 12.97
C SER A 16 7.26 4.73 13.21
N ARG A 17 8.51 4.33 13.50
CA ARG A 17 8.84 2.95 13.87
C ARG A 17 8.08 2.49 15.12
N GLU A 18 7.89 3.37 16.08
CA GLU A 18 7.13 3.09 17.30
C GLU A 18 5.67 2.75 17.00
N PHE A 19 5.03 3.48 16.08
CA PHE A 19 3.67 3.17 15.64
C PHE A 19 3.58 1.77 15.04
N TRP A 20 4.52 1.41 14.14
CA TRP A 20 4.55 0.08 13.53
C TRP A 20 4.73 -1.03 14.55
N HIS A 21 5.54 -0.79 15.57
CA HIS A 21 5.77 -1.77 16.64
C HIS A 21 4.48 -2.00 17.44
N ARG A 22 3.82 -0.93 17.87
CA ARG A 22 2.55 -1.01 18.62
C ARG A 22 1.42 -1.64 17.78
N LEU A 23 1.34 -1.30 16.50
CA LEU A 23 0.37 -1.91 15.59
C LEU A 23 0.61 -3.41 15.46
N TYR A 24 1.87 -3.82 15.28
CA TYR A 24 2.23 -5.23 15.21
C TYR A 24 1.84 -5.98 16.49
N GLU A 25 2.18 -5.45 17.66
CA GLU A 25 1.83 -6.06 18.96
C GLU A 25 0.32 -6.17 19.13
N ALA A 26 -0.43 -5.12 18.79
CA ALA A 26 -1.89 -5.14 18.83
C ALA A 26 -2.47 -6.21 17.91
N CYS A 27 -2.02 -6.26 16.66
CA CYS A 27 -2.50 -7.27 15.70
C CYS A 27 -2.14 -8.69 16.12
N GLN A 28 -0.95 -8.92 16.73
CA GLN A 28 -0.58 -10.23 17.24
C GLN A 28 -1.47 -10.65 18.42
N SER A 29 -1.79 -9.74 19.32
CA SER A 29 -2.66 -10.04 20.49
C SER A 29 -4.10 -10.38 20.10
N HIS A 30 -4.55 -9.95 18.92
CA HIS A 30 -5.91 -10.17 18.40
C HIS A 30 -5.96 -11.17 17.24
N ASP A 31 -4.85 -11.81 16.88
CA ASP A 31 -4.74 -12.65 15.66
C ASP A 31 -5.30 -11.94 14.41
N ALA A 32 -4.95 -10.65 14.26
CA ALA A 32 -5.51 -9.76 13.25
C ALA A 32 -4.47 -9.20 12.28
N GLY A 33 -3.30 -9.81 12.15
CA GLY A 33 -2.27 -9.36 11.23
C GLY A 33 -1.11 -10.33 11.05
N GLN A 34 -0.49 -10.28 9.87
CA GLN A 34 0.62 -11.14 9.50
C GLN A 34 1.61 -10.44 8.58
N LEU A 35 2.90 -10.59 8.87
CA LEU A 35 3.98 -10.23 7.96
C LEU A 35 4.29 -11.42 7.06
N ILE A 36 4.22 -11.22 5.75
CA ILE A 36 4.59 -12.21 4.73
C ILE A 36 5.76 -11.68 3.90
N CYS A 37 6.60 -12.57 3.40
CA CYS A 37 7.70 -12.22 2.52
C CYS A 37 7.92 -13.28 1.44
N ALA A 38 8.38 -12.83 0.28
CA ALA A 38 8.87 -13.71 -0.79
C ALA A 38 10.38 -13.80 -0.71
N LYS A 39 10.89 -15.04 -0.73
CA LYS A 39 12.32 -15.36 -0.70
C LYS A 39 12.68 -16.23 -1.89
N ASP A 40 13.94 -16.12 -2.36
CA ASP A 40 14.53 -17.09 -3.27
C ASP A 40 15.06 -18.34 -2.53
N GLU A 41 15.62 -19.27 -3.28
CA GLU A 41 16.19 -20.53 -2.73
C GLU A 41 17.41 -20.27 -1.84
N GLU A 42 18.12 -19.16 -2.07
CA GLU A 42 19.27 -18.73 -1.25
C GLU A 42 18.84 -18.01 0.03
N GLY A 43 17.54 -17.73 0.21
CA GLY A 43 16.97 -17.10 1.40
C GLY A 43 16.96 -15.57 1.35
N ASN A 44 17.29 -14.94 0.21
CA ASN A 44 17.21 -13.49 0.04
C ASN A 44 15.75 -13.05 -0.01
N ILE A 45 15.41 -12.01 0.73
CA ILE A 45 14.06 -11.43 0.71
C ILE A 45 13.93 -10.51 -0.50
N HIS A 46 13.01 -10.80 -1.40
CA HIS A 46 12.72 -10.01 -2.60
C HIS A 46 11.65 -8.96 -2.36
N SER A 47 10.63 -9.30 -1.60
CA SER A 47 9.55 -8.40 -1.21
C SER A 47 8.96 -8.80 0.12
N LEU A 48 8.29 -7.86 0.76
CA LEU A 48 7.54 -8.08 2.00
C LEU A 48 6.19 -7.37 1.92
N MET A 49 5.23 -7.87 2.71
CA MET A 49 3.91 -7.28 2.87
C MET A 49 3.42 -7.53 4.29
N TYR A 50 2.86 -6.50 4.92
CA TYR A 50 2.13 -6.65 6.17
C TYR A 50 0.65 -6.51 5.88
N VAL A 51 -0.11 -7.56 6.15
CA VAL A 51 -1.56 -7.58 6.03
C VAL A 51 -2.18 -7.57 7.42
N ILE A 52 -3.26 -6.83 7.55
CA ILE A 52 -4.12 -6.87 8.73
C ILE A 52 -5.54 -7.25 8.29
N TRP A 53 -6.37 -7.67 9.22
CA TRP A 53 -7.77 -8.00 8.92
C TRP A 53 -8.67 -7.74 10.11
N ASP A 54 -9.93 -7.55 9.81
CA ASP A 54 -11.04 -7.55 10.75
C ASP A 54 -12.04 -8.66 10.43
N GLU A 55 -13.28 -8.53 10.85
CA GLU A 55 -14.34 -9.51 10.59
C GLU A 55 -14.86 -9.47 9.14
N GLU A 56 -14.58 -8.43 8.37
CA GLU A 56 -15.11 -8.18 7.03
C GLU A 56 -14.06 -8.34 5.94
N ALA A 57 -12.85 -7.81 6.15
CA ALA A 57 -11.84 -7.73 5.09
C ALA A 57 -10.39 -7.85 5.59
N MET A 58 -9.51 -8.16 4.64
CA MET A 58 -8.06 -8.13 4.78
C MET A 58 -7.49 -6.94 4.00
N TYR A 59 -6.56 -6.22 4.62
CA TYR A 59 -5.97 -4.97 4.13
C TYR A 59 -4.44 -5.06 4.04
N PRO A 60 -3.81 -4.84 2.88
CA PRO A 60 -2.35 -4.78 2.72
C PRO A 60 -1.82 -3.38 3.08
N ILE A 61 -1.62 -3.11 4.36
CA ILE A 61 -1.30 -1.78 4.87
C ILE A 61 0.16 -1.34 4.67
N LEU A 62 1.05 -2.26 4.38
CA LEU A 62 2.46 -1.99 4.14
C LEU A 62 3.03 -3.05 3.21
N GLY A 63 3.84 -2.64 2.24
CA GLY A 63 4.55 -3.60 1.42
C GLY A 63 5.39 -2.96 0.33
N GLY A 64 6.23 -3.77 -0.28
CA GLY A 64 7.08 -3.35 -1.39
C GLY A 64 8.20 -4.34 -1.67
N TYR A 65 8.94 -4.05 -2.73
CA TYR A 65 10.15 -4.76 -3.10
C TYR A 65 11.34 -4.32 -2.25
N MET A 66 12.26 -5.22 -1.98
CA MET A 66 13.61 -4.83 -1.63
C MET A 66 14.25 -4.12 -2.83
N PRO A 67 15.03 -3.05 -2.59
CA PRO A 67 15.56 -2.21 -3.68
C PRO A 67 16.34 -3.00 -4.74
N GLU A 68 17.07 -4.02 -4.32
CA GLU A 68 17.90 -4.89 -5.17
C GLU A 68 17.05 -5.81 -6.07
N PHE A 69 15.80 -6.08 -5.68
CA PHE A 69 14.89 -7.01 -6.34
C PHE A 69 13.65 -6.31 -6.94
N SER A 70 13.74 -5.01 -7.22
CA SER A 70 12.62 -4.20 -7.73
C SER A 70 12.02 -4.70 -9.06
N ASN A 71 12.79 -5.46 -9.85
CA ASN A 71 12.35 -6.05 -11.12
C ASN A 71 11.80 -7.48 -10.97
N SER A 72 11.79 -8.05 -9.76
CA SER A 72 11.23 -9.38 -9.52
C SER A 72 9.69 -9.32 -9.55
N GLN A 73 9.06 -10.44 -9.87
CA GLN A 73 7.59 -10.57 -9.79
C GLN A 73 7.11 -10.97 -8.39
N SER A 74 7.95 -10.80 -7.38
CA SER A 74 7.68 -11.27 -6.03
C SER A 74 6.54 -10.54 -5.34
N TYR A 75 6.37 -9.22 -5.55
CA TYR A 75 5.30 -8.47 -4.91
C TYR A 75 3.90 -8.81 -5.46
N PRO A 76 3.69 -8.94 -6.79
CA PRO A 76 2.47 -9.54 -7.33
C PRO A 76 2.16 -10.93 -6.79
N ALA A 77 3.19 -11.78 -6.61
CA ALA A 77 3.00 -13.10 -6.01
C ALA A 77 2.55 -13.01 -4.55
N LEU A 78 3.11 -12.11 -3.74
CA LEU A 78 2.62 -11.84 -2.38
C LEU A 78 1.19 -11.32 -2.37
N THR A 79 0.84 -10.43 -3.30
CA THR A 79 -0.53 -9.91 -3.44
C THR A 79 -1.50 -11.06 -3.73
N TYR A 80 -1.18 -11.93 -4.67
CA TYR A 80 -2.01 -13.11 -4.95
C TYR A 80 -2.12 -14.03 -3.74
N HIS A 81 -1.01 -14.30 -3.05
CA HIS A 81 -0.99 -15.10 -1.84
C HIS A 81 -1.88 -14.52 -0.74
N SER A 82 -1.82 -13.20 -0.51
CA SER A 82 -2.65 -12.53 0.49
C SER A 82 -4.14 -12.53 0.14
N ILE A 83 -4.49 -12.46 -1.15
CA ILE A 83 -5.88 -12.66 -1.62
C ILE A 83 -6.36 -14.09 -1.29
N CYS A 84 -5.53 -15.10 -1.53
CA CYS A 84 -5.86 -16.47 -1.15
C CYS A 84 -6.00 -16.65 0.37
N MET A 85 -5.18 -15.97 1.16
CA MET A 85 -5.32 -15.95 2.62
C MET A 85 -6.65 -15.35 3.05
N ALA A 86 -7.06 -14.22 2.49
CA ALA A 86 -8.35 -13.59 2.75
C ALA A 86 -9.51 -14.55 2.40
N HIS A 87 -9.46 -15.14 1.21
CA HIS A 87 -10.46 -16.13 0.78
C HIS A 87 -10.58 -17.31 1.74
N ASN A 88 -9.47 -17.88 2.19
CA ASN A 88 -9.44 -19.00 3.13
C ASN A 88 -10.00 -18.65 4.52
N LYS A 89 -9.93 -17.34 4.89
CA LYS A 89 -10.55 -16.81 6.11
C LYS A 89 -12.02 -16.42 5.91
N GLY A 90 -12.56 -16.49 4.68
CA GLY A 90 -13.91 -16.01 4.35
C GLY A 90 -14.05 -14.50 4.31
N LEU A 91 -12.94 -13.77 4.15
CA LEU A 91 -12.88 -12.32 4.15
C LEU A 91 -12.84 -11.75 2.73
N ALA A 92 -13.35 -10.53 2.54
CA ALA A 92 -13.03 -9.74 1.36
C ALA A 92 -11.54 -9.35 1.37
N TYR A 93 -10.98 -9.00 0.20
CA TYR A 93 -9.65 -8.38 0.11
C TYR A 93 -9.81 -6.95 -0.36
N ASP A 94 -9.47 -5.98 0.49
CA ASP A 94 -9.55 -4.56 0.19
C ASP A 94 -8.17 -4.02 -0.17
N PHE A 95 -8.00 -3.60 -1.42
CA PHE A 95 -6.76 -2.97 -1.91
C PHE A 95 -6.57 -1.53 -1.41
N GLU A 96 -7.49 -1.00 -0.58
CA GLU A 96 -7.54 0.40 -0.11
C GLU A 96 -7.64 1.44 -1.23
N GLY A 97 -7.58 1.00 -2.47
CA GLY A 97 -7.66 1.85 -3.64
C GLY A 97 -6.40 2.64 -3.95
N SER A 98 -6.36 3.26 -5.12
CA SER A 98 -5.32 4.20 -5.51
C SER A 98 -5.82 5.17 -6.56
N MET A 99 -5.43 6.45 -6.44
CA MET A 99 -5.62 7.46 -7.49
C MET A 99 -4.54 7.39 -8.56
N ILE A 100 -3.45 6.66 -8.32
CA ILE A 100 -2.36 6.46 -9.28
C ILE A 100 -2.80 5.39 -10.30
N HIS A 101 -2.92 5.78 -11.56
CA HIS A 101 -3.50 4.96 -12.63
C HIS A 101 -2.85 3.57 -12.77
N ARG A 102 -1.51 3.50 -12.76
CA ARG A 102 -0.78 2.23 -12.88
C ARG A 102 -1.07 1.27 -11.70
N ILE A 103 -1.23 1.81 -10.47
CA ILE A 103 -1.55 1.02 -9.28
C ILE A 103 -3.00 0.52 -9.37
N ALA A 104 -3.94 1.40 -9.71
CA ALA A 104 -5.34 1.02 -9.92
C ALA A 104 -5.49 -0.02 -11.05
N LYS A 105 -4.67 0.08 -12.11
CA LYS A 105 -4.62 -0.93 -13.18
C LYS A 105 -4.14 -2.29 -12.64
N SER A 106 -3.11 -2.31 -11.79
CA SER A 106 -2.62 -3.53 -11.16
C SER A 106 -3.70 -4.20 -10.32
N PHE A 107 -4.44 -3.45 -9.51
CA PHE A 107 -5.54 -3.99 -8.70
C PHE A 107 -6.64 -4.64 -9.55
N ARG A 108 -6.97 -4.04 -10.70
CA ARG A 108 -7.93 -4.64 -11.65
C ARG A 108 -7.45 -5.96 -12.26
N GLN A 109 -6.14 -6.17 -12.41
CA GLN A 109 -5.59 -7.43 -12.90
C GLN A 109 -5.82 -8.58 -11.92
N PHE A 110 -5.97 -8.30 -10.64
CA PHE A 110 -6.37 -9.27 -9.61
C PHE A 110 -7.89 -9.39 -9.45
N GLY A 111 -8.68 -8.77 -10.32
CA GLY A 111 -10.15 -8.79 -10.24
C GLY A 111 -10.74 -7.74 -9.31
N GLY A 112 -9.95 -6.78 -8.86
CA GLY A 112 -10.42 -5.69 -7.99
C GLY A 112 -11.51 -4.86 -8.66
N VAL A 113 -12.63 -4.67 -7.95
CA VAL A 113 -13.77 -3.86 -8.39
C VAL A 113 -13.70 -2.51 -7.68
N PRO A 114 -13.68 -1.38 -8.40
CA PRO A 114 -13.63 -0.07 -7.77
C PRO A 114 -14.95 0.22 -7.04
N MET A 115 -14.83 0.54 -5.75
CA MET A 115 -15.93 0.99 -4.90
C MET A 115 -15.77 2.50 -4.66
N PRO A 116 -16.56 3.34 -5.34
CA PRO A 116 -16.43 4.79 -5.18
C PRO A 116 -16.93 5.25 -3.81
N TYR A 117 -16.15 6.12 -3.18
CA TYR A 117 -16.57 6.84 -1.99
C TYR A 117 -16.43 8.34 -2.20
N TYR A 118 -17.21 9.13 -1.48
CA TYR A 118 -17.21 10.58 -1.61
C TYR A 118 -16.53 11.23 -0.41
N ARG A 119 -15.56 12.10 -0.68
CA ARG A 119 -14.99 12.98 0.32
C ARG A 119 -15.64 14.34 0.22
N ILE A 120 -16.54 14.68 1.16
CA ILE A 120 -17.22 15.97 1.20
C ILE A 120 -16.48 16.87 2.18
N ARG A 121 -16.09 18.06 1.71
CA ARG A 121 -15.40 19.07 2.51
C ARG A 121 -16.05 20.43 2.26
N LYS A 122 -16.25 21.20 3.33
CA LYS A 122 -16.61 22.62 3.24
C LYS A 122 -15.40 23.45 3.67
N ILE A 123 -14.87 24.24 2.73
CA ILE A 123 -13.70 25.08 2.96
C ILE A 123 -14.17 26.52 2.97
N PHE A 124 -13.89 27.25 4.06
CA PHE A 124 -14.30 28.65 4.24
C PHE A 124 -13.20 29.63 3.82
N ASN A 125 -11.95 29.18 3.69
CA ASN A 125 -10.82 30.02 3.29
C ASN A 125 -10.46 29.76 1.82
N PRO A 126 -10.64 30.72 0.91
CA PRO A 126 -10.31 30.58 -0.53
C PRO A 126 -8.82 30.29 -0.80
N GLU A 127 -7.91 30.73 0.07
CA GLU A 127 -6.48 30.48 -0.10
C GLU A 127 -6.13 29.01 0.07
N ILE A 128 -6.85 28.29 0.94
CA ILE A 128 -6.68 26.83 1.10
C ILE A 128 -7.11 26.13 -0.18
N VAL A 129 -8.24 26.53 -0.77
CA VAL A 129 -8.72 25.96 -2.04
C VAL A 129 -7.69 26.16 -3.15
N ARG A 130 -7.15 27.36 -3.27
CA ARG A 130 -6.13 27.67 -4.28
C ARG A 130 -4.86 26.84 -4.08
N LYS A 131 -4.34 26.75 -2.86
CA LYS A 131 -3.15 25.97 -2.54
C LYS A 131 -3.34 24.47 -2.86
N GLU A 132 -4.49 23.90 -2.52
CA GLU A 132 -4.80 22.52 -2.83
C GLU A 132 -4.93 22.25 -4.33
N ALA A 133 -5.50 23.19 -5.08
CA ALA A 133 -5.56 23.09 -6.54
C ALA A 133 -4.16 23.14 -7.17
N GLU A 134 -3.30 24.04 -6.69
CA GLU A 134 -1.90 24.14 -7.13
C GLU A 134 -1.12 22.84 -6.80
N ASP A 135 -1.30 22.30 -5.61
CA ASP A 135 -0.67 21.04 -5.20
C ASP A 135 -1.19 19.82 -6.02
N TYR A 136 -2.47 19.82 -6.37
CA TYR A 136 -3.05 18.79 -7.23
C TYR A 136 -2.46 18.86 -8.65
N ILE A 137 -2.42 20.06 -9.26
CA ILE A 137 -1.86 20.27 -10.60
C ILE A 137 -0.39 19.85 -10.64
N ARG A 138 0.40 20.20 -9.61
CA ARG A 138 1.81 19.83 -9.50
C ARG A 138 2.02 18.30 -9.45
N ARG A 139 1.14 17.58 -8.75
CA ARG A 139 1.19 16.10 -8.67
C ARG A 139 0.87 15.47 -10.02
N VAL A 140 -0.19 15.93 -10.68
CA VAL A 140 -0.60 15.39 -11.99
C VAL A 140 0.50 15.64 -13.04
N GLN A 141 1.07 16.84 -13.08
CA GLN A 141 2.18 17.14 -14.00
C GLN A 141 3.47 16.38 -13.68
N GLY A 142 3.74 16.08 -12.40
CA GLY A 142 4.88 15.26 -11.98
C GLY A 142 4.70 13.78 -12.32
N GLU A 143 3.47 13.27 -12.32
CA GLU A 143 3.16 11.88 -12.71
C GLU A 143 3.27 11.68 -14.22
N ASP A 144 2.92 12.66 -15.03
CA ASP A 144 3.07 12.62 -16.49
C ASP A 144 4.56 12.63 -16.90
N ALA A 145 5.42 13.32 -16.15
CA ALA A 145 6.86 13.36 -16.39
C ALA A 145 7.61 12.04 -16.05
N LEU A 146 6.99 11.14 -15.29
CA LEU A 146 7.52 9.82 -14.94
C LEU A 146 6.99 8.69 -15.84
N SER A 147 6.14 9.01 -16.80
CA SER A 147 5.49 8.06 -17.71
C SER A 147 6.08 8.05 -19.13
N GLU A 148 7.08 8.90 -19.41
CA GLU A 148 7.93 8.88 -20.61
C GLU A 148 9.27 8.19 -20.31
#